data_a7dac3a06c2273c30d45c27876214dcc
#
_entry.id   a7dac3a06c2273c30d45c27876214dcc
#
_cell.length_a   1.000
_cell.length_b   1.000
_cell.length_c   1.000
_cell.angle_alpha   90.00
_cell.angle_beta   90.00
_cell.angle_gamma   90.00
#
_symmetry.space_group_name_H-M   'P 1'
#
loop_
_entity.id
_entity.type
_entity.pdbx_description
1 polymer ?
#
loop_
_entity_poly.entity_id
_entity_poly.type
_entity_poly.pdbx_seq_one_letter_code
_entity_poly.pdbx_strand_id
1 'polypeptide(L)'
;MRGVALASVSLALVFGLGACSDLELPGKPLPAERPVRATEVLDFGALFDANCAGCHGRDGTHGAARPLNDPVYLAWVGEDPDALVRVIADGVPETAMPAFAQSRGGMLTDAQVAALATGMRTAWSKPDAAAGATLPDFAAAPGDAARGAAAYATFCAECHGAKGEGGRVPGSIVDPAYLALVSDRALRATVVVGRSDLGMPDWRGDVAGRSMSEPEIADVVAWLVAQRAAFPGAPEGPPPGEEKRDG
;
A
#
# COMPACT_ATOMS: atom_id res chain seq x y z
N MET A 1 73.23 59.17 -2.61
CA MET A 1 72.03 58.79 -3.36
C MET A 1 71.14 58.06 -2.41
N ARG A 2 70.00 58.65 -2.00
CA ARG A 2 69.11 58.15 -0.98
C ARG A 2 67.97 57.41 -1.66
N GLY A 3 67.86 56.09 -1.41
CA GLY A 3 66.71 55.27 -1.89
C GLY A 3 65.56 55.45 -0.94
N VAL A 4 64.39 55.83 -1.48
CA VAL A 4 63.12 55.93 -0.76
C VAL A 4 62.41 54.57 -0.89
N ALA A 5 62.20 53.87 0.25
CA ALA A 5 61.37 52.69 0.29
C ALA A 5 59.89 53.05 0.40
N LEU A 6 59.11 52.69 -0.60
CA LEU A 6 57.65 52.79 -0.60
C LEU A 6 57.08 51.58 0.16
N ALA A 7 56.50 51.83 1.32
CA ALA A 7 55.73 50.84 2.05
C ALA A 7 54.32 50.76 1.50
N SER A 8 53.95 49.66 0.85
CA SER A 8 52.60 49.36 0.40
C SER A 8 51.77 48.86 1.58
N VAL A 9 50.81 49.68 1.99
CA VAL A 9 49.79 49.27 2.98
C VAL A 9 48.67 48.53 2.24
N SER A 10 48.66 47.20 2.34
CA SER A 10 47.55 46.39 1.85
C SER A 10 46.43 46.41 2.89
N LEU A 11 45.37 47.20 2.57
CA LEU A 11 44.12 47.22 3.34
C LEU A 11 43.30 45.99 2.95
N ALA A 12 43.35 44.92 3.77
CA ALA A 12 42.52 43.76 3.62
C ALA A 12 41.09 44.08 4.05
N LEU A 13 40.20 44.24 3.07
CA LEU A 13 38.76 44.36 3.28
C LEU A 13 38.19 42.95 3.54
N VAL A 14 38.10 42.56 4.81
CA VAL A 14 37.38 41.37 5.20
C VAL A 14 35.88 41.71 5.22
N PHE A 15 35.18 41.48 4.12
CA PHE A 15 33.73 41.51 4.10
C PHE A 15 33.23 40.24 4.82
N GLY A 16 32.73 40.45 6.02
CA GLY A 16 32.04 39.40 6.78
C GLY A 16 30.74 38.99 6.07
N LEU A 17 30.75 37.80 5.45
CA LEU A 17 29.58 37.12 4.85
C LEU A 17 28.68 36.47 5.93
N GLY A 18 28.62 37.01 7.13
CA GLY A 18 27.93 36.38 8.25
C GLY A 18 26.73 37.12 8.82
N ALA A 19 26.23 38.20 8.21
CA ALA A 19 25.28 39.07 8.90
C ALA A 19 23.89 39.23 8.25
N CYS A 20 23.47 38.30 7.39
CA CYS A 20 22.11 38.40 6.79
C CYS A 20 21.03 37.52 7.44
N SER A 21 21.37 36.70 8.43
CA SER A 21 20.39 35.82 9.10
C SER A 21 19.51 36.54 10.12
N ASP A 22 19.97 37.65 10.72
CA ASP A 22 19.30 38.30 11.84
C ASP A 22 18.73 39.72 11.51
N LEU A 23 18.69 40.10 10.23
CA LEU A 23 18.07 41.34 9.85
C LEU A 23 16.55 41.25 9.92
N GLU A 24 15.95 41.78 10.99
CA GLU A 24 14.52 41.94 11.11
C GLU A 24 14.03 43.01 10.11
N LEU A 25 13.65 42.57 8.92
CA LEU A 25 13.02 43.42 7.94
C LEU A 25 11.56 43.68 8.34
N PRO A 26 11.08 44.96 8.26
CA PRO A 26 9.68 45.28 8.47
C PRO A 26 8.78 44.41 7.54
N GLY A 27 7.80 43.69 8.12
CA GLY A 27 6.91 42.80 7.38
C GLY A 27 7.43 41.36 7.20
N LYS A 28 8.62 41.03 7.69
CA LYS A 28 9.07 39.63 7.75
C LYS A 28 8.34 38.93 8.94
N PRO A 29 7.56 37.86 8.69
CA PRO A 29 6.89 37.14 9.77
C PRO A 29 7.91 36.61 10.78
N LEU A 30 7.60 36.67 12.06
CA LEU A 30 8.39 35.99 13.09
C LEU A 30 8.44 34.48 12.79
N PRO A 31 9.50 33.76 13.22
CA PRO A 31 9.62 32.32 13.00
C PRO A 31 8.38 31.52 13.43
N ALA A 32 7.73 31.96 14.55
CA ALA A 32 6.49 31.36 15.04
C ALA A 32 5.24 31.69 14.21
N GLU A 33 5.30 32.73 13.36
CA GLU A 33 4.19 33.17 12.51
C GLU A 33 4.32 32.68 11.07
N ARG A 34 5.41 32.01 10.75
CA ARG A 34 5.60 31.45 9.40
C ARG A 34 4.67 30.26 9.21
N PRO A 35 3.93 30.21 8.10
CA PRO A 35 3.14 29.04 7.79
C PRO A 35 4.07 27.80 7.69
N VAL A 36 3.67 26.71 8.32
CA VAL A 36 4.35 25.41 8.18
C VAL A 36 4.28 25.01 6.71
N ARG A 37 5.42 24.69 6.11
CA ARG A 37 5.46 24.22 4.73
C ARG A 37 4.82 22.84 4.66
N ALA A 38 4.13 22.54 3.57
CA ALA A 38 3.52 21.23 3.37
C ALA A 38 4.51 20.06 3.59
N THR A 39 5.80 20.25 3.19
CA THR A 39 6.87 19.27 3.37
C THR A 39 7.37 19.11 4.81
N GLU A 40 7.01 20.03 5.69
CA GLU A 40 7.40 20.02 7.13
C GLU A 40 6.31 19.40 8.03
N VAL A 41 5.12 19.14 7.48
CA VAL A 41 4.04 18.47 8.21
C VAL A 41 4.41 17.00 8.38
N LEU A 42 4.60 16.55 9.63
CA LEU A 42 4.91 15.17 9.99
C LEU A 42 3.82 14.55 10.89
N ASP A 43 2.75 15.29 11.16
CA ASP A 43 1.60 14.76 11.90
C ASP A 43 0.91 13.65 11.09
N PHE A 44 0.84 12.47 11.70
CA PHE A 44 0.26 11.28 11.06
C PHE A 44 -1.18 11.50 10.62
N GLY A 45 -2.01 12.07 11.48
CA GLY A 45 -3.43 12.29 11.20
C GLY A 45 -3.63 13.22 10.01
N ALA A 46 -2.90 14.35 9.99
CA ALA A 46 -2.96 15.32 8.90
C ALA A 46 -2.47 14.72 7.57
N LEU A 47 -1.36 13.97 7.60
CA LEU A 47 -0.82 13.31 6.40
C LEU A 47 -1.76 12.24 5.88
N PHE A 48 -2.32 11.42 6.76
CA PHE A 48 -3.22 10.33 6.40
C PHE A 48 -4.53 10.88 5.84
N ASP A 49 -5.14 11.86 6.49
CA ASP A 49 -6.38 12.48 6.04
C ASP A 49 -6.23 13.13 4.65
N ALA A 50 -5.12 13.81 4.42
CA ALA A 50 -4.87 14.47 3.16
C ALA A 50 -4.53 13.55 1.98
N ASN A 51 -3.87 12.40 2.23
CA ASN A 51 -3.30 11.58 1.16
C ASN A 51 -3.88 10.16 1.06
N CYS A 52 -4.41 9.61 2.14
CA CYS A 52 -4.78 8.19 2.23
C CYS A 52 -6.27 7.96 2.47
N ALA A 53 -6.91 8.84 3.26
CA ALA A 53 -8.29 8.67 3.72
C ALA A 53 -9.33 8.59 2.59
N GLY A 54 -9.07 9.23 1.45
CA GLY A 54 -9.95 9.18 0.28
C GLY A 54 -10.22 7.76 -0.22
N CYS A 55 -9.23 6.88 -0.15
CA CYS A 55 -9.34 5.48 -0.57
C CYS A 55 -9.48 4.51 0.60
N HIS A 56 -8.84 4.81 1.75
CA HIS A 56 -8.76 3.89 2.89
C HIS A 56 -9.70 4.23 4.04
N GLY A 57 -10.50 5.32 3.93
CA GLY A 57 -11.31 5.84 5.05
C GLY A 57 -10.48 6.61 6.07
N ARG A 58 -11.12 7.53 6.83
CA ARG A 58 -10.43 8.43 7.77
C ARG A 58 -9.73 7.71 8.92
N ASP A 59 -10.28 6.61 9.35
CA ASP A 59 -9.78 5.74 10.40
C ASP A 59 -9.04 4.50 9.87
N GLY A 60 -8.73 4.48 8.56
CA GLY A 60 -8.06 3.39 7.88
C GLY A 60 -8.98 2.22 7.53
N THR A 61 -10.31 2.39 7.59
CA THR A 61 -11.30 1.38 7.24
C THR A 61 -12.52 2.00 6.53
N HIS A 62 -13.41 1.15 6.02
CA HIS A 62 -14.63 1.56 5.31
C HIS A 62 -14.42 2.38 4.02
N GLY A 63 -13.20 2.42 3.50
CA GLY A 63 -12.90 2.98 2.18
C GLY A 63 -13.08 1.96 1.05
N ALA A 64 -12.86 2.42 -0.18
CA ALA A 64 -12.87 1.55 -1.37
C ALA A 64 -11.71 0.56 -1.39
N ALA A 65 -10.59 0.93 -0.76
CA ALA A 65 -9.40 0.10 -0.66
C ALA A 65 -9.41 -0.78 0.60
N ARG A 66 -8.40 -1.64 0.72
CA ARG A 66 -8.19 -2.50 1.88
C ARG A 66 -8.14 -1.69 3.19
N PRO A 67 -8.74 -2.19 4.29
CA PRO A 67 -8.52 -1.64 5.63
C PRO A 67 -7.04 -1.68 6.00
N LEU A 68 -6.53 -0.55 6.47
CA LEU A 68 -5.15 -0.41 6.93
C LEU A 68 -5.03 -0.50 8.44
N ASN A 69 -6.14 -0.33 9.17
CA ASN A 69 -6.21 -0.44 10.62
C ASN A 69 -6.46 -1.88 11.11
N ASP A 70 -6.46 -2.86 10.20
CA ASP A 70 -6.58 -4.26 10.56
C ASP A 70 -5.31 -4.74 11.27
N PRO A 71 -5.40 -5.22 12.52
CA PRO A 71 -4.21 -5.61 13.30
C PRO A 71 -3.47 -6.83 12.72
N VAL A 72 -4.19 -7.74 12.06
CA VAL A 72 -3.58 -8.91 11.40
C VAL A 72 -2.78 -8.45 10.18
N TYR A 73 -3.33 -7.50 9.40
CA TYR A 73 -2.60 -6.90 8.29
C TYR A 73 -1.30 -6.24 8.76
N LEU A 74 -1.38 -5.45 9.83
CA LEU A 74 -0.20 -4.75 10.35
C LEU A 74 0.83 -5.69 10.96
N ALA A 75 0.39 -6.78 11.60
CA ALA A 75 1.29 -7.82 12.07
C ALA A 75 1.97 -8.53 10.89
N TRP A 76 1.20 -8.94 9.89
CA TRP A 76 1.71 -9.64 8.71
C TRP A 76 2.68 -8.81 7.87
N VAL A 77 2.33 -7.56 7.57
CA VAL A 77 3.23 -6.65 6.85
C VAL A 77 4.43 -6.23 7.70
N GLY A 78 4.32 -6.35 9.02
CA GLY A 78 5.38 -6.05 9.98
C GLY A 78 6.50 -7.08 10.03
N GLU A 79 6.30 -8.29 9.48
CA GLU A 79 7.38 -9.28 9.28
C GLU A 79 8.52 -8.72 8.43
N ASP A 80 8.23 -7.75 7.56
CA ASP A 80 9.21 -6.94 6.86
C ASP A 80 9.11 -5.48 7.37
N PRO A 81 10.09 -5.01 8.16
CA PRO A 81 10.04 -3.69 8.79
C PRO A 81 9.86 -2.52 7.82
N ASP A 82 10.35 -2.66 6.60
CA ASP A 82 10.35 -1.62 5.58
C ASP A 82 9.16 -1.75 4.60
N ALA A 83 8.34 -2.80 4.73
CA ALA A 83 7.28 -3.07 3.77
C ALA A 83 6.27 -1.92 3.65
N LEU A 84 5.82 -1.34 4.77
CA LEU A 84 4.91 -0.19 4.74
C LEU A 84 5.54 1.03 4.07
N VAL A 85 6.82 1.31 4.39
CA VAL A 85 7.56 2.41 3.77
C VAL A 85 7.63 2.22 2.26
N ARG A 86 8.01 1.01 1.80
CA ARG A 86 8.08 0.71 0.37
C ARG A 86 6.72 0.81 -0.33
N VAL A 87 5.68 0.24 0.27
CA VAL A 87 4.33 0.29 -0.31
C VAL A 87 3.82 1.72 -0.43
N ILE A 88 4.07 2.58 0.55
CA ILE A 88 3.69 3.99 0.47
C ILE A 88 4.56 4.73 -0.54
N ALA A 89 5.89 4.52 -0.50
CA ALA A 89 6.82 5.21 -1.37
C ALA A 89 6.61 4.87 -2.85
N ASP A 90 6.54 3.58 -3.17
CA ASP A 90 6.54 3.06 -4.55
C ASP A 90 5.12 2.89 -5.12
N GLY A 91 4.09 2.95 -4.25
CA GLY A 91 2.73 2.54 -4.62
C GLY A 91 2.64 1.02 -4.81
N VAL A 92 1.53 0.58 -5.39
CA VAL A 92 1.32 -0.83 -5.75
C VAL A 92 1.09 -0.90 -7.26
N PRO A 93 2.06 -1.45 -8.02
CA PRO A 93 1.94 -1.57 -9.47
C PRO A 93 0.61 -2.22 -9.88
N GLU A 94 0.07 -1.80 -11.02
CA GLU A 94 -1.17 -2.33 -11.60
C GLU A 94 -2.43 -2.14 -10.71
N THR A 95 -2.37 -1.22 -9.75
CA THR A 95 -3.51 -0.86 -8.91
C THR A 95 -3.74 0.65 -8.88
N ALA A 96 -4.83 1.07 -8.26
CA ALA A 96 -5.13 2.50 -8.06
C ALA A 96 -4.27 3.17 -6.98
N MET A 97 -3.38 2.45 -6.29
CA MET A 97 -2.50 3.03 -5.29
C MET A 97 -1.23 3.60 -5.94
N PRO A 98 -1.11 4.93 -6.10
CA PRO A 98 0.04 5.54 -6.75
C PRO A 98 1.27 5.56 -5.84
N ALA A 99 2.43 5.84 -6.41
CA ALA A 99 3.62 6.17 -5.65
C ALA A 99 3.46 7.53 -4.96
N PHE A 100 3.77 7.61 -3.65
CA PHE A 100 3.68 8.85 -2.90
C PHE A 100 5.01 9.55 -2.67
N ALA A 101 6.16 8.83 -2.71
CA ALA A 101 7.47 9.43 -2.49
C ALA A 101 7.89 10.37 -3.63
N GLN A 102 8.49 11.51 -3.31
CA GLN A 102 9.04 12.46 -4.29
C GLN A 102 10.07 11.79 -5.21
N SER A 103 10.87 10.87 -4.68
CA SER A 103 11.84 10.08 -5.45
C SER A 103 11.19 9.16 -6.50
N ARG A 104 9.88 8.96 -6.42
CA ARG A 104 9.06 8.14 -7.34
C ARG A 104 8.02 8.96 -8.12
N GLY A 105 8.13 10.28 -8.08
CA GLY A 105 7.19 11.20 -8.75
C GLY A 105 5.95 11.55 -7.94
N GLY A 106 5.87 11.13 -6.68
CA GLY A 106 4.80 11.51 -5.75
C GLY A 106 5.05 12.86 -5.08
N MET A 107 4.27 13.18 -4.06
CA MET A 107 4.29 14.49 -3.40
C MET A 107 4.94 14.48 -2.01
N LEU A 108 5.13 13.31 -1.39
CA LEU A 108 5.60 13.19 -0.02
C LEU A 108 7.12 13.08 0.05
N THR A 109 7.72 13.75 1.02
CA THR A 109 9.12 13.55 1.38
C THR A 109 9.31 12.17 2.03
N ASP A 110 10.54 11.66 2.03
CA ASP A 110 10.87 10.39 2.70
C ASP A 110 10.52 10.44 4.20
N ALA A 111 10.69 11.61 4.84
CA ALA A 111 10.31 11.82 6.23
C ALA A 111 8.79 11.69 6.44
N GLN A 112 7.98 12.17 5.50
CA GLN A 112 6.52 12.05 5.56
C GLN A 112 6.07 10.61 5.31
N VAL A 113 6.69 9.90 4.39
CA VAL A 113 6.45 8.46 4.16
C VAL A 113 6.78 7.66 5.42
N ALA A 114 7.92 7.93 6.06
CA ALA A 114 8.29 7.30 7.32
C ALA A 114 7.31 7.64 8.47
N ALA A 115 6.85 8.90 8.54
CA ALA A 115 5.87 9.34 9.54
C ALA A 115 4.52 8.60 9.37
N LEU A 116 4.05 8.42 8.12
CA LEU A 116 2.85 7.63 7.83
C LEU A 116 3.01 6.16 8.26
N ALA A 117 4.09 5.50 7.86
CA ALA A 117 4.34 4.10 8.22
C ALA A 117 4.45 3.90 9.73
N THR A 118 5.14 4.79 10.42
CA THR A 118 5.28 4.78 11.89
C THR A 118 3.94 5.06 12.57
N GLY A 119 3.20 6.05 12.09
CA GLY A 119 1.90 6.43 12.62
C GLY A 119 0.88 5.31 12.52
N MET A 120 0.80 4.62 11.37
CA MET A 120 -0.06 3.44 11.20
C MET A 120 0.26 2.35 12.21
N ARG A 121 1.54 2.01 12.39
CA ARG A 121 1.97 1.01 13.37
C ARG A 121 1.61 1.44 14.79
N THR A 122 1.91 2.68 15.15
CA THR A 122 1.66 3.20 16.50
C THR A 122 0.17 3.26 16.83
N ALA A 123 -0.64 3.70 15.88
CA ALA A 123 -2.08 3.92 16.10
C ALA A 123 -2.88 2.61 16.07
N TRP A 124 -2.52 1.64 15.23
CA TRP A 124 -3.40 0.52 14.88
C TRP A 124 -2.84 -0.87 15.13
N SER A 125 -1.53 -1.05 15.37
CA SER A 125 -0.99 -2.36 15.69
C SER A 125 -1.51 -2.85 17.04
N LYS A 126 -1.76 -4.16 17.11
CA LYS A 126 -2.06 -4.87 18.36
C LYS A 126 -1.07 -6.01 18.54
N PRO A 127 -0.42 -6.11 19.70
CA PRO A 127 0.63 -7.13 19.96
C PRO A 127 0.16 -8.57 19.71
N ASP A 128 -1.11 -8.84 20.01
CA ASP A 128 -1.67 -10.20 19.98
C ASP A 128 -2.56 -10.46 18.74
N ALA A 129 -2.40 -9.66 17.67
CA ALA A 129 -3.24 -9.80 16.47
C ALA A 129 -3.22 -11.20 15.84
N ALA A 130 -2.08 -11.89 15.91
CA ALA A 130 -1.91 -13.26 15.43
C ALA A 130 -1.87 -14.28 16.56
N ALA A 131 -2.38 -13.97 17.76
CA ALA A 131 -2.23 -14.74 18.97
C ALA A 131 -2.33 -16.25 18.77
N GLY A 132 -1.24 -16.98 19.06
CA GLY A 132 -1.16 -18.43 19.00
C GLY A 132 -1.03 -19.05 17.61
N ALA A 133 -0.97 -18.23 16.54
CA ALA A 133 -0.79 -18.72 15.17
C ALA A 133 0.52 -18.17 14.56
N THR A 134 1.19 -18.99 13.75
CA THR A 134 2.30 -18.53 12.90
C THR A 134 1.72 -17.75 11.73
N LEU A 135 2.18 -16.52 11.53
CA LEU A 135 1.82 -15.72 10.37
C LEU A 135 2.32 -16.40 9.08
N PRO A 136 1.51 -16.42 8.01
CA PRO A 136 1.98 -16.86 6.70
C PRO A 136 3.09 -15.95 6.18
N ASP A 137 3.99 -16.50 5.35
CA ASP A 137 5.09 -15.73 4.76
C ASP A 137 4.59 -14.50 3.98
N PHE A 138 5.30 -13.38 4.11
CA PHE A 138 4.97 -12.17 3.36
C PHE A 138 5.23 -12.37 1.85
N ALA A 139 6.29 -13.05 1.50
CA ALA A 139 6.60 -13.44 0.13
C ALA A 139 6.16 -14.88 -0.13
N ALA A 140 5.23 -15.07 -1.08
CA ALA A 140 4.72 -16.40 -1.40
C ALA A 140 5.63 -17.16 -2.35
N ALA A 141 5.72 -18.48 -2.13
CA ALA A 141 6.09 -19.42 -3.19
C ALA A 141 4.96 -19.52 -4.23
N PRO A 142 5.27 -19.89 -5.49
CA PRO A 142 4.25 -20.16 -6.49
C PRO A 142 3.33 -21.30 -6.05
N GLY A 143 2.00 -21.11 -6.21
CA GLY A 143 1.00 -22.11 -5.93
C GLY A 143 0.65 -22.96 -7.15
N ASP A 144 -0.16 -24.00 -6.94
CA ASP A 144 -0.70 -24.88 -7.98
C ASP A 144 -2.23 -24.72 -8.06
N ALA A 145 -2.72 -24.28 -9.20
CA ALA A 145 -4.14 -23.99 -9.40
C ALA A 145 -5.04 -25.23 -9.29
N ALA A 146 -4.53 -26.42 -9.64
CA ALA A 146 -5.32 -27.65 -9.54
C ALA A 146 -5.54 -28.06 -8.07
N ARG A 147 -4.50 -27.97 -7.24
CA ARG A 147 -4.65 -28.16 -5.79
C ARG A 147 -5.47 -27.04 -5.17
N GLY A 148 -5.35 -25.83 -5.70
CA GLY A 148 -6.09 -24.64 -5.25
C GLY A 148 -7.60 -24.80 -5.33
N ALA A 149 -8.13 -25.55 -6.30
CA ALA A 149 -9.54 -25.87 -6.38
C ALA A 149 -10.04 -26.66 -5.16
N ALA A 150 -9.25 -27.60 -4.64
CA ALA A 150 -9.61 -28.38 -3.45
C ALA A 150 -9.51 -27.52 -2.17
N ALA A 151 -8.47 -26.70 -2.06
CA ALA A 151 -8.33 -25.74 -0.95
C ALA A 151 -9.47 -24.72 -0.95
N TYR A 152 -9.82 -24.18 -2.12
CA TYR A 152 -10.97 -23.29 -2.29
C TYR A 152 -12.28 -23.94 -1.80
N ALA A 153 -12.55 -25.16 -2.24
CA ALA A 153 -13.76 -25.89 -1.84
C ALA A 153 -13.83 -26.10 -0.32
N THR A 154 -12.69 -26.24 0.34
CA THR A 154 -12.60 -26.45 1.78
C THR A 154 -12.81 -25.16 2.58
N PHE A 155 -12.18 -24.06 2.18
CA PHE A 155 -12.06 -22.86 3.01
C PHE A 155 -12.93 -21.67 2.54
N CYS A 156 -13.37 -21.67 1.28
CA CYS A 156 -13.95 -20.48 0.67
C CYS A 156 -15.37 -20.70 0.12
N ALA A 157 -15.67 -21.92 -0.34
CA ALA A 157 -16.86 -22.20 -1.13
C ALA A 157 -18.17 -22.00 -0.35
N GLU A 158 -18.17 -22.18 0.97
CA GLU A 158 -19.37 -22.00 1.79
C GLU A 158 -19.93 -20.57 1.69
N CYS A 159 -19.05 -19.58 1.66
CA CYS A 159 -19.45 -18.18 1.56
C CYS A 159 -19.46 -17.67 0.12
N HIS A 160 -18.45 -18.06 -0.69
CA HIS A 160 -18.21 -17.50 -2.02
C HIS A 160 -18.82 -18.30 -3.17
N GLY A 161 -19.59 -19.36 -2.88
CA GLY A 161 -20.17 -20.25 -3.89
C GLY A 161 -19.19 -21.30 -4.39
N ALA A 162 -19.71 -22.38 -4.99
CA ALA A 162 -18.91 -23.55 -5.35
C ALA A 162 -17.80 -23.26 -6.38
N LYS A 163 -17.95 -22.21 -7.16
CA LYS A 163 -17.02 -21.79 -8.22
C LYS A 163 -16.52 -20.35 -8.05
N GLY A 164 -16.77 -19.70 -6.92
CA GLY A 164 -16.39 -18.31 -6.70
C GLY A 164 -17.37 -17.29 -7.25
N GLU A 165 -18.50 -17.73 -7.72
CA GLU A 165 -19.57 -16.92 -8.32
C GLU A 165 -20.23 -15.96 -7.35
N GLY A 166 -19.95 -16.11 -6.06
CA GLY A 166 -20.56 -15.32 -5.00
C GLY A 166 -21.74 -16.02 -4.36
N GLY A 167 -22.26 -15.39 -3.33
CA GLY A 167 -23.39 -15.84 -2.54
C GLY A 167 -24.38 -14.73 -2.26
N ARG A 168 -25.16 -14.88 -1.18
CA ARG A 168 -26.14 -13.87 -0.78
C ARG A 168 -25.51 -12.58 -0.27
N VAL A 169 -24.30 -12.64 0.27
CA VAL A 169 -23.58 -11.49 0.86
C VAL A 169 -22.29 -11.19 0.09
N PRO A 170 -21.32 -12.13 -0.04
CA PRO A 170 -20.13 -11.84 -0.83
C PRO A 170 -20.47 -11.85 -2.33
N GLY A 171 -19.92 -10.87 -3.05
CA GLY A 171 -19.97 -10.85 -4.52
C GLY A 171 -19.08 -11.93 -5.14
N SER A 172 -19.11 -12.05 -6.47
CA SER A 172 -18.24 -12.94 -7.22
C SER A 172 -16.78 -12.54 -7.03
N ILE A 173 -15.94 -13.51 -6.62
CA ILE A 173 -14.48 -13.33 -6.53
C ILE A 173 -13.76 -13.83 -7.78
N VAL A 174 -14.50 -14.34 -8.74
CA VAL A 174 -14.02 -14.73 -10.09
C VAL A 174 -14.56 -13.82 -11.19
N ASP A 175 -15.16 -12.70 -10.81
CA ASP A 175 -15.58 -11.69 -11.77
C ASP A 175 -14.38 -11.20 -12.60
N PRO A 176 -14.48 -11.18 -13.95
CA PRO A 176 -13.35 -10.83 -14.81
C PRO A 176 -12.83 -9.41 -14.57
N ALA A 177 -13.70 -8.44 -14.29
CA ALA A 177 -13.28 -7.07 -14.02
C ALA A 177 -12.57 -6.96 -12.65
N TYR A 178 -13.09 -7.65 -11.63
CA TYR A 178 -12.42 -7.73 -10.34
C TYR A 178 -11.03 -8.34 -10.46
N LEU A 179 -10.90 -9.51 -11.10
CA LEU A 179 -9.63 -10.21 -11.24
C LEU A 179 -8.62 -9.46 -12.12
N ALA A 180 -9.10 -8.65 -13.06
CA ALA A 180 -8.24 -7.79 -13.87
C ALA A 180 -7.64 -6.62 -13.08
N LEU A 181 -8.33 -6.16 -12.03
CA LEU A 181 -7.93 -5.00 -11.23
C LEU A 181 -7.14 -5.37 -9.97
N VAL A 182 -7.14 -6.65 -9.57
CA VAL A 182 -6.48 -7.10 -8.35
C VAL A 182 -5.19 -7.85 -8.67
N SER A 183 -4.07 -7.45 -8.05
CA SER A 183 -2.80 -8.17 -8.21
C SER A 183 -2.78 -9.48 -7.40
N ASP A 184 -1.90 -10.41 -7.78
CA ASP A 184 -1.68 -11.67 -7.03
C ASP A 184 -1.34 -11.42 -5.58
N ARG A 185 -0.52 -10.40 -5.33
CA ARG A 185 -0.18 -9.97 -3.98
C ARG A 185 -1.39 -9.47 -3.19
N ALA A 186 -2.29 -8.74 -3.83
CA ALA A 186 -3.51 -8.26 -3.19
C ALA A 186 -4.49 -9.42 -2.92
N LEU A 187 -4.59 -10.40 -3.82
CA LEU A 187 -5.33 -11.64 -3.59
C LEU A 187 -4.76 -12.39 -2.38
N ARG A 188 -3.44 -12.62 -2.35
CA ARG A 188 -2.78 -13.26 -1.21
C ARG A 188 -3.06 -12.51 0.10
N ALA A 189 -2.85 -11.19 0.10
CA ALA A 189 -3.13 -10.38 1.27
C ALA A 189 -4.58 -10.51 1.73
N THR A 190 -5.54 -10.65 0.80
CA THR A 190 -6.95 -10.84 1.13
C THR A 190 -7.21 -12.22 1.73
N VAL A 191 -6.55 -13.27 1.23
CA VAL A 191 -6.67 -14.63 1.81
C VAL A 191 -6.03 -14.68 3.19
N VAL A 192 -4.85 -14.09 3.37
CA VAL A 192 -4.14 -14.12 4.66
C VAL A 192 -4.84 -13.28 5.72
N VAL A 193 -5.21 -12.07 5.39
CA VAL A 193 -5.71 -11.09 6.38
C VAL A 193 -7.23 -11.11 6.50
N GLY A 194 -7.92 -11.58 5.47
CA GLY A 194 -9.37 -11.44 5.38
C GLY A 194 -9.81 -10.02 5.05
N ARG A 195 -11.08 -9.78 5.28
CA ARG A 195 -11.78 -8.51 5.24
C ARG A 195 -12.71 -8.46 6.44
N SER A 196 -12.13 -8.29 7.63
CA SER A 196 -12.87 -8.26 8.90
C SER A 196 -13.96 -7.19 8.92
N ASP A 197 -13.76 -6.09 8.20
CA ASP A 197 -14.74 -5.02 7.95
C ASP A 197 -15.97 -5.49 7.15
N LEU A 198 -15.86 -6.56 6.38
CA LEU A 198 -16.93 -7.18 5.58
C LEU A 198 -17.37 -8.55 6.11
N GLY A 199 -16.83 -9.00 7.22
CA GLY A 199 -17.12 -10.31 7.82
C GLY A 199 -16.37 -11.49 7.19
N MET A 200 -15.37 -11.23 6.33
CA MET A 200 -14.49 -12.28 5.81
C MET A 200 -13.36 -12.55 6.81
N PRO A 201 -13.22 -13.79 7.34
CA PRO A 201 -12.17 -14.15 8.28
C PRO A 201 -10.77 -14.11 7.62
N ASP A 202 -9.75 -14.11 8.44
CA ASP A 202 -8.36 -14.31 8.03
C ASP A 202 -8.05 -15.79 7.73
N TRP A 203 -6.79 -16.12 7.40
CA TRP A 203 -6.34 -17.48 7.05
C TRP A 203 -6.62 -18.54 8.13
N ARG A 204 -6.88 -18.12 9.36
CA ARG A 204 -7.29 -19.03 10.44
C ARG A 204 -8.69 -19.56 10.21
N GLY A 205 -9.51 -18.82 9.48
CA GLY A 205 -10.79 -19.23 8.94
C GLY A 205 -11.81 -19.67 9.98
N ASP A 206 -12.97 -20.09 9.47
CA ASP A 206 -14.04 -20.69 10.26
C ASP A 206 -14.07 -22.22 10.14
N VAL A 207 -13.10 -22.83 9.45
CA VAL A 207 -13.02 -24.28 9.32
C VAL A 207 -12.56 -24.85 10.65
N ALA A 208 -13.45 -25.57 11.30
CA ALA A 208 -13.23 -26.11 12.64
C ALA A 208 -11.91 -26.88 12.76
N GLY A 209 -11.06 -26.40 13.66
CA GLY A 209 -9.87 -27.10 14.11
C GLY A 209 -8.60 -26.86 13.32
N ARG A 210 -8.59 -26.05 12.23
CA ARG A 210 -7.34 -25.74 11.55
C ARG A 210 -7.36 -24.44 10.73
N SER A 211 -6.22 -23.80 10.68
CA SER A 211 -5.92 -22.70 9.75
C SER A 211 -5.56 -23.24 8.36
N MET A 212 -5.59 -22.35 7.35
CA MET A 212 -4.97 -22.64 6.07
C MET A 212 -3.45 -22.74 6.24
N SER A 213 -2.85 -23.73 5.61
CA SER A 213 -1.40 -23.86 5.50
C SER A 213 -0.84 -22.92 4.42
N GLU A 214 0.45 -22.62 4.48
CA GLU A 214 1.14 -21.79 3.47
C GLU A 214 0.96 -22.31 2.03
N PRO A 215 1.10 -23.63 1.74
CA PRO A 215 0.80 -24.16 0.41
C PRO A 215 -0.67 -23.95 -0.02
N GLU A 216 -1.64 -24.12 0.88
CA GLU A 216 -3.07 -23.93 0.56
C GLU A 216 -3.38 -22.48 0.23
N ILE A 217 -2.76 -21.51 0.94
CA ILE A 217 -2.87 -20.09 0.63
C ILE A 217 -2.31 -19.82 -0.77
N ALA A 218 -1.10 -20.30 -1.08
CA ALA A 218 -0.48 -20.13 -2.38
C ALA A 218 -1.32 -20.77 -3.50
N ASP A 219 -1.81 -21.97 -3.29
CA ASP A 219 -2.60 -22.73 -4.25
C ASP A 219 -3.97 -22.07 -4.53
N VAL A 220 -4.67 -21.55 -3.50
CA VAL A 220 -5.92 -20.79 -3.69
C VAL A 220 -5.69 -19.53 -4.50
N VAL A 221 -4.59 -18.80 -4.22
CA VAL A 221 -4.25 -17.62 -5.02
C VAL A 221 -3.97 -18.01 -6.48
N ALA A 222 -3.23 -19.09 -6.73
CA ALA A 222 -2.99 -19.58 -8.08
C ALA A 222 -4.29 -19.99 -8.79
N TRP A 223 -5.23 -20.61 -8.06
CA TRP A 223 -6.54 -20.95 -8.61
C TRP A 223 -7.34 -19.72 -9.00
N LEU A 224 -7.37 -18.66 -8.18
CA LEU A 224 -8.01 -17.40 -8.51
C LEU A 224 -7.37 -16.72 -9.73
N VAL A 225 -6.04 -16.69 -9.78
CA VAL A 225 -5.28 -16.13 -10.90
C VAL A 225 -5.58 -16.87 -12.21
N ALA A 226 -5.74 -18.18 -12.15
CA ALA A 226 -6.09 -19.01 -13.32
C ALA A 226 -7.51 -18.71 -13.88
N GLN A 227 -8.38 -18.04 -13.11
CA GLN A 227 -9.70 -17.60 -13.58
C GLN A 227 -9.65 -16.26 -14.34
N ARG A 228 -8.51 -15.59 -14.41
CA ARG A 228 -8.38 -14.32 -15.14
C ARG A 228 -8.67 -14.50 -16.61
N ALA A 229 -9.56 -13.67 -17.14
CA ALA A 229 -9.80 -13.59 -18.57
C ALA A 229 -8.62 -12.88 -19.27
N ALA A 230 -8.21 -13.37 -20.44
CA ALA A 230 -7.18 -12.72 -21.25
C ALA A 230 -7.61 -11.29 -21.67
N PHE A 231 -8.91 -11.09 -21.89
CA PHE A 231 -9.51 -9.81 -22.26
C PHE A 231 -10.75 -9.56 -21.39
N PRO A 232 -10.62 -8.99 -20.20
CA PRO A 232 -11.77 -8.68 -19.35
C PRO A 232 -12.68 -7.69 -20.05
N GLY A 233 -13.99 -7.98 -20.07
CA GLY A 233 -15.00 -7.16 -20.76
C GLY A 233 -15.21 -7.49 -22.23
N ALA A 234 -14.47 -8.44 -22.81
CA ALA A 234 -14.86 -9.00 -24.09
C ALA A 234 -16.21 -9.74 -23.93
N PRO A 235 -17.16 -9.58 -24.88
CA PRO A 235 -18.38 -10.35 -24.86
C PRO A 235 -18.07 -11.85 -24.91
N GLU A 236 -18.80 -12.66 -24.13
CA GLU A 236 -18.72 -14.11 -24.24
C GLU A 236 -19.23 -14.52 -25.63
N GLY A 237 -18.31 -14.85 -26.52
CA GLY A 237 -18.63 -15.24 -27.88
C GLY A 237 -17.44 -15.02 -28.83
N PRO A 238 -17.46 -15.60 -30.03
CA PRO A 238 -16.46 -15.30 -31.03
C PRO A 238 -16.49 -13.81 -31.36
N PRO A 239 -15.31 -13.18 -31.65
CA PRO A 239 -15.22 -11.77 -31.94
C PRO A 239 -16.18 -11.40 -33.10
N PRO A 240 -16.90 -10.26 -33.00
CA PRO A 240 -17.77 -9.83 -34.09
C PRO A 240 -16.90 -9.56 -35.32
N GLY A 241 -16.93 -10.45 -36.30
CA GLY A 241 -16.19 -10.30 -37.56
C GLY A 241 -15.83 -11.58 -38.33
N GLU A 242 -15.99 -12.77 -37.76
CA GLU A 242 -15.90 -14.02 -38.52
C GLU A 242 -17.28 -14.51 -39.00
N GLU A 243 -18.05 -13.61 -39.60
CA GLU A 243 -19.11 -14.06 -40.46
C GLU A 243 -18.46 -14.64 -41.72
N LYS A 244 -18.52 -16.00 -41.87
CA LYS A 244 -18.11 -16.68 -43.07
C LYS A 244 -18.76 -15.94 -44.27
N ARG A 245 -17.92 -15.32 -45.06
CA ARG A 245 -18.29 -14.97 -46.45
C ARG A 245 -18.34 -16.26 -47.21
N ASP A 246 -19.46 -16.97 -47.15
CA ASP A 246 -19.78 -18.01 -48.10
C ASP A 246 -20.10 -17.27 -49.43
N GLY A 247 -19.10 -17.38 -50.36
CA GLY A 247 -19.22 -16.99 -51.74
C GLY A 247 -19.64 -18.19 -52.62
#